data_0da81648513fa4e417af371a86af0cc2
#
_entry.id   0da81648513fa4e417af371a86af0cc2
#
_cell.length_a   1.000
_cell.length_b   1.000
_cell.length_c   1.000
_cell.angle_alpha   90.00
_cell.angle_beta   90.00
_cell.angle_gamma   90.00
#
_symmetry.space_group_name_H-M   'P 1'
#
loop_
_entity.id
_entity.type
_entity.pdbx_description
1 polymer ?
#
loop_
_entity_poly.entity_id
_entity_poly.type
_entity_poly.pdbx_seq_one_letter_code
_entity_poly.pdbx_strand_id
1 'polypeptide(L)'
;MRYLKTLVAGLAASLLCLTAQAQTLVVGDQSYNAQAVMEAAGVLDDLPYTLDWKQFTAGSPVAEALNVGSLDLGLLGDAPVLFLGALGAPIKVIAVSRQNLDGVAILVKKDSSIHSLADLAGKRAAIWKGSWSQQLLLTALDKAGVARDSLQWRYLSALDASHALEGGAVDVIATWEPYVTQQERQGARVLATAEDLIPAQSFIAANASAVEAKREPISDFLQRLKKARDWARQSPANANAYADAWAKRTRADADIARVWFARARTTVEPLTPQAPIEAQKTVDFFAGLGLVKSYSAATLFDSSFAAALQPTVAITHP
;
A
#
# COMPACT_ATOMS: atom_id res chain seq x y z
N MET A 1 31.69 -28.46 -54.25
CA MET A 1 32.04 -27.98 -52.89
C MET A 1 31.70 -26.50 -52.60
N ARG A 2 31.32 -25.68 -53.56
CA ARG A 2 30.95 -24.27 -53.32
C ARG A 2 29.53 -24.06 -52.82
N TYR A 3 28.59 -24.95 -53.17
CA TYR A 3 27.16 -24.86 -52.77
C TYR A 3 26.85 -25.30 -51.33
N LEU A 4 27.75 -26.11 -50.72
CA LEU A 4 27.55 -26.62 -49.35
C LEU A 4 27.89 -25.55 -48.28
N LYS A 5 28.76 -24.57 -48.62
CA LYS A 5 29.15 -23.49 -47.70
C LYS A 5 28.10 -22.39 -47.59
N THR A 6 27.27 -22.19 -48.62
CA THR A 6 26.18 -21.20 -48.62
C THR A 6 24.94 -21.68 -47.90
N LEU A 7 24.70 -22.98 -47.80
CA LEU A 7 23.56 -23.54 -47.06
C LEU A 7 23.75 -23.50 -45.54
N VAL A 8 25.01 -23.63 -45.07
CA VAL A 8 25.33 -23.62 -43.64
C VAL A 8 25.28 -22.19 -43.07
N ALA A 9 25.63 -21.17 -43.86
CA ALA A 9 25.52 -19.77 -43.46
C ALA A 9 24.05 -19.26 -43.33
N GLY A 10 23.16 -19.79 -44.14
CA GLY A 10 21.71 -19.46 -44.05
C GLY A 10 20.99 -20.07 -42.84
N LEU A 11 21.44 -21.24 -42.37
CA LEU A 11 20.84 -21.89 -41.21
C LEU A 11 21.28 -21.28 -39.86
N ALA A 12 22.47 -20.68 -39.83
CA ALA A 12 23.03 -20.02 -38.63
C ALA A 12 22.38 -18.64 -38.37
N ALA A 13 21.84 -17.98 -39.41
CA ALA A 13 21.15 -16.70 -39.26
C ALA A 13 19.67 -16.82 -38.78
N SER A 14 19.09 -18.00 -38.90
CA SER A 14 17.69 -18.25 -38.53
C SER A 14 17.48 -18.63 -37.07
N LEU A 15 18.55 -18.87 -36.29
CA LEU A 15 18.47 -19.32 -34.89
C LEU A 15 18.60 -18.19 -33.87
N LEU A 16 18.69 -16.93 -34.31
CA LEU A 16 18.83 -15.77 -33.40
C LEU A 16 17.53 -14.96 -33.17
N CYS A 17 16.38 -15.43 -33.66
CA CYS A 17 15.10 -14.99 -33.14
C CYS A 17 14.80 -15.72 -31.85
N LEU A 18 15.61 -15.49 -30.80
CA LEU A 18 15.19 -15.64 -29.43
C LEU A 18 13.96 -14.76 -29.26
N THR A 19 12.77 -15.33 -29.30
CA THR A 19 11.56 -14.64 -28.85
C THR A 19 11.87 -14.18 -27.43
N ALA A 20 12.16 -12.91 -27.26
CA ALA A 20 12.21 -12.30 -25.94
C ALA A 20 10.84 -12.54 -25.34
N GLN A 21 10.71 -13.59 -24.54
CA GLN A 21 9.50 -13.87 -23.80
C GLN A 21 9.29 -12.68 -22.87
N ALA A 22 8.20 -11.93 -23.11
CA ALA A 22 7.89 -10.78 -22.29
C ALA A 22 7.91 -11.19 -20.81
N GLN A 23 8.75 -10.55 -20.01
CA GLN A 23 8.82 -10.81 -18.58
C GLN A 23 7.45 -10.57 -17.95
N THR A 24 7.06 -11.39 -16.97
CA THR A 24 5.86 -11.13 -16.18
C THR A 24 6.24 -10.42 -14.90
N LEU A 25 5.59 -9.29 -14.62
CA LEU A 25 5.68 -8.57 -13.36
C LEU A 25 4.42 -8.86 -12.53
N VAL A 26 4.58 -9.57 -11.42
CA VAL A 26 3.48 -9.94 -10.52
C VAL A 26 3.35 -8.90 -9.42
N VAL A 27 2.21 -8.19 -9.36
CA VAL A 27 2.01 -7.05 -8.47
C VAL A 27 0.85 -7.31 -7.51
N GLY A 28 1.14 -7.21 -6.21
CA GLY A 28 0.14 -7.23 -5.14
C GLY A 28 -0.46 -5.84 -4.92
N ASP A 29 -1.78 -5.73 -5.05
CA ASP A 29 -2.54 -4.51 -4.81
C ASP A 29 -3.61 -4.75 -3.75
N GLN A 30 -4.03 -3.71 -3.06
CA GLN A 30 -5.09 -3.78 -2.07
C GLN A 30 -6.36 -3.11 -2.59
N SER A 31 -7.45 -3.89 -2.60
CA SER A 31 -8.77 -3.38 -2.98
C SER A 31 -8.78 -2.68 -4.35
N TYR A 32 -8.01 -3.16 -5.32
CA TYR A 32 -7.91 -2.61 -6.68
C TYR A 32 -7.45 -1.14 -6.75
N ASN A 33 -6.82 -0.62 -5.70
CA ASN A 33 -6.51 0.81 -5.60
C ASN A 33 -5.51 1.29 -6.67
N ALA A 34 -4.38 0.59 -6.84
CA ALA A 34 -3.38 0.94 -7.84
C ALA A 34 -3.83 0.53 -9.25
N GLN A 35 -4.41 -0.66 -9.38
CA GLN A 35 -4.90 -1.15 -10.67
C GLN A 35 -5.92 -0.19 -11.28
N ALA A 36 -6.93 0.24 -10.51
CA ALA A 36 -8.00 1.12 -11.00
C ALA A 36 -7.48 2.49 -11.43
N VAL A 37 -6.54 3.09 -10.71
CA VAL A 37 -5.98 4.39 -11.12
C VAL A 37 -5.15 4.29 -12.39
N MET A 38 -4.38 3.21 -12.54
CA MET A 38 -3.55 3.00 -13.74
C MET A 38 -4.41 2.71 -14.97
N GLU A 39 -5.49 1.96 -14.83
CA GLU A 39 -6.48 1.71 -15.88
C GLU A 39 -7.21 3.00 -16.29
N ALA A 40 -7.71 3.77 -15.31
CA ALA A 40 -8.42 5.02 -15.56
C ALA A 40 -7.53 6.07 -16.24
N ALA A 41 -6.26 6.10 -15.90
CA ALA A 41 -5.28 7.00 -16.50
C ALA A 41 -4.77 6.55 -17.88
N GLY A 42 -5.15 5.35 -18.37
CA GLY A 42 -4.71 4.80 -19.66
C GLY A 42 -3.20 4.57 -19.73
N VAL A 43 -2.55 4.26 -18.61
CA VAL A 43 -1.08 4.09 -18.56
C VAL A 43 -0.65 2.62 -18.69
N LEU A 44 -1.59 1.71 -18.93
CA LEU A 44 -1.31 0.27 -19.07
C LEU A 44 -1.22 -0.16 -20.54
N ASP A 45 -1.44 0.75 -21.48
CA ASP A 45 -1.23 0.48 -22.88
C ASP A 45 0.27 0.37 -23.19
N ASP A 46 0.63 -0.43 -24.18
CA ASP A 46 2.02 -0.60 -24.67
C ASP A 46 3.04 -1.04 -23.59
N LEU A 47 2.63 -1.91 -22.67
CA LEU A 47 3.55 -2.48 -21.69
C LEU A 47 4.55 -3.42 -22.38
N PRO A 48 5.87 -3.24 -22.16
CA PRO A 48 6.89 -4.14 -22.71
C PRO A 48 7.00 -5.46 -21.94
N TYR A 49 6.15 -5.69 -20.96
CA TYR A 49 6.07 -6.89 -20.11
C TYR A 49 4.61 -7.26 -19.84
N THR A 50 4.36 -8.47 -19.37
CA THR A 50 3.04 -8.88 -18.87
C THR A 50 2.87 -8.40 -17.43
N LEU A 51 1.76 -7.73 -17.12
CA LEU A 51 1.42 -7.31 -15.77
C LEU A 51 0.35 -8.24 -15.19
N ASP A 52 0.69 -8.93 -14.11
CA ASP A 52 -0.20 -9.86 -13.41
C ASP A 52 -0.58 -9.29 -12.03
N TRP A 53 -1.83 -8.85 -11.90
CA TRP A 53 -2.34 -8.29 -10.66
C TRP A 53 -2.86 -9.37 -9.71
N LYS A 54 -2.41 -9.31 -8.44
CA LYS A 54 -2.96 -10.11 -7.35
C LYS A 54 -3.62 -9.17 -6.33
N GLN A 55 -4.89 -9.40 -6.04
CA GLN A 55 -5.67 -8.55 -5.15
C GLN A 55 -5.74 -9.10 -3.74
N PHE A 56 -5.59 -8.22 -2.77
CA PHE A 56 -5.59 -8.55 -1.34
C PHE A 56 -6.52 -7.58 -0.56
N THR A 57 -6.99 -8.02 0.60
CA THR A 57 -7.85 -7.21 1.47
C THR A 57 -7.07 -6.40 2.50
N ALA A 58 -5.77 -6.71 2.70
CA ALA A 58 -4.91 -6.05 3.69
C ALA A 58 -3.43 -6.19 3.33
N GLY A 59 -2.56 -5.40 3.99
CA GLY A 59 -1.13 -5.39 3.74
C GLY A 59 -0.38 -6.63 4.21
N SER A 60 -0.81 -7.28 5.31
CA SER A 60 -0.09 -8.46 5.82
C SER A 60 -0.05 -9.62 4.84
N PRO A 61 -1.15 -10.03 4.17
CA PRO A 61 -1.09 -11.03 3.11
C PRO A 61 -0.23 -10.63 1.91
N VAL A 62 -0.18 -9.32 1.54
CA VAL A 62 0.74 -8.82 0.49
C VAL A 62 2.19 -9.04 0.93
N ALA A 63 2.51 -8.67 2.17
CA ALA A 63 3.86 -8.83 2.73
C ALA A 63 4.29 -10.31 2.75
N GLU A 64 3.43 -11.22 3.17
CA GLU A 64 3.70 -12.65 3.16
C GLU A 64 3.95 -13.19 1.74
N ALA A 65 3.14 -12.77 0.77
CA ALA A 65 3.31 -13.17 -0.63
C ALA A 65 4.62 -12.62 -1.24
N LEU A 66 5.05 -11.40 -0.86
CA LEU A 66 6.37 -10.87 -1.19
C LEU A 66 7.50 -11.70 -0.56
N ASN A 67 7.37 -12.06 0.71
CA ASN A 67 8.38 -12.82 1.44
C ASN A 67 8.66 -14.18 0.79
N VAL A 68 7.62 -14.87 0.34
CA VAL A 68 7.76 -16.20 -0.30
C VAL A 68 8.02 -16.12 -1.81
N GLY A 69 8.18 -14.92 -2.38
CA GLY A 69 8.47 -14.71 -3.81
C GLY A 69 7.28 -14.98 -4.74
N SER A 70 6.05 -15.02 -4.21
CA SER A 70 4.83 -15.12 -5.04
C SER A 70 4.45 -13.79 -5.69
N LEU A 71 5.00 -12.69 -5.21
CA LEU A 71 4.91 -11.36 -5.80
C LEU A 71 6.30 -10.80 -6.07
N ASP A 72 6.41 -10.04 -7.16
CA ASP A 72 7.58 -9.22 -7.45
C ASP A 72 7.50 -7.87 -6.72
N LEU A 73 6.32 -7.25 -6.75
CA LEU A 73 6.00 -5.98 -6.10
C LEU A 73 4.77 -6.09 -5.22
N GLY A 74 4.70 -5.26 -4.18
CA GLY A 74 3.52 -5.08 -3.35
C GLY A 74 3.34 -3.63 -2.94
N LEU A 75 2.09 -3.17 -2.99
CA LEU A 75 1.69 -1.85 -2.50
C LEU A 75 0.97 -2.04 -1.17
N LEU A 76 1.60 -1.58 -0.07
CA LEU A 76 1.10 -1.87 1.27
C LEU A 76 1.58 -0.84 2.30
N GLY A 77 0.92 -0.83 3.45
CA GLY A 77 1.34 -0.01 4.59
C GLY A 77 2.70 -0.44 5.16
N ASP A 78 3.33 0.45 5.90
CA ASP A 78 4.67 0.25 6.47
C ASP A 78 4.73 -0.91 7.49
N ALA A 79 3.79 -0.98 8.41
CA ALA A 79 3.84 -1.96 9.51
C ALA A 79 4.04 -3.40 9.03
N PRO A 80 3.27 -3.97 8.06
CA PRO A 80 3.51 -5.33 7.57
C PRO A 80 4.91 -5.55 6.98
N VAL A 81 5.45 -4.57 6.25
CA VAL A 81 6.82 -4.64 5.69
C VAL A 81 7.85 -4.66 6.82
N LEU A 82 7.67 -3.79 7.82
CA LEU A 82 8.59 -3.66 8.93
C LEU A 82 8.57 -4.89 9.86
N PHE A 83 7.41 -5.54 10.01
CA PHE A 83 7.33 -6.82 10.71
C PHE A 83 8.15 -7.91 10.01
N LEU A 84 8.06 -8.01 8.69
CA LEU A 84 8.88 -8.96 7.92
C LEU A 84 10.37 -8.60 7.93
N GLY A 85 10.69 -7.30 7.91
CA GLY A 85 12.07 -6.83 8.05
C GLY A 85 12.71 -7.29 9.35
N ALA A 86 11.96 -7.30 10.46
CA ALA A 86 12.43 -7.83 11.74
C ALA A 86 12.72 -9.34 11.72
N LEU A 87 12.18 -10.07 10.75
CA LEU A 87 12.43 -11.49 10.52
C LEU A 87 13.55 -11.75 9.47
N GLY A 88 14.13 -10.69 8.91
CA GLY A 88 15.16 -10.81 7.86
C GLY A 88 14.61 -11.23 6.51
N ALA A 89 13.33 -10.95 6.21
CA ALA A 89 12.71 -11.30 4.94
C ALA A 89 13.44 -10.67 3.74
N PRO A 90 13.53 -11.36 2.58
CA PRO A 90 14.22 -10.89 1.38
C PRO A 90 13.36 -9.86 0.61
N ILE A 91 13.06 -8.73 1.25
CA ILE A 91 12.25 -7.65 0.69
C ILE A 91 12.99 -6.32 0.74
N LYS A 92 12.69 -5.43 -0.21
CA LYS A 92 13.21 -4.07 -0.29
C LYS A 92 12.09 -3.08 -0.48
N VAL A 93 12.13 -1.97 0.25
CA VAL A 93 11.31 -0.79 0.01
C VAL A 93 11.99 0.04 -1.08
N ILE A 94 11.32 0.27 -2.19
CA ILE A 94 11.88 0.92 -3.38
C ILE A 94 11.24 2.29 -3.68
N ALA A 95 10.06 2.57 -3.12
CA ALA A 95 9.41 3.87 -3.21
C ALA A 95 8.43 4.06 -2.04
N VAL A 96 8.02 5.30 -1.80
CA VAL A 96 7.00 5.67 -0.82
C VAL A 96 5.74 6.10 -1.56
N SER A 97 4.59 5.65 -1.08
CA SER A 97 3.29 6.21 -1.43
C SER A 97 2.79 7.02 -0.23
N ARG A 98 2.61 8.33 -0.42
CA ARG A 98 2.10 9.21 0.64
C ARG A 98 0.62 9.49 0.43
N GLN A 99 -0.08 9.68 1.53
CA GLN A 99 -1.50 10.05 1.53
C GLN A 99 -1.80 10.90 2.77
N ASN A 100 -2.90 11.66 2.72
CA ASN A 100 -3.44 12.29 3.92
C ASN A 100 -3.94 11.21 4.88
N LEU A 101 -3.74 11.43 6.16
CA LEU A 101 -4.00 10.43 7.20
C LEU A 101 -5.40 10.49 7.80
N ASP A 102 -6.25 11.40 7.33
CA ASP A 102 -7.66 11.49 7.72
C ASP A 102 -8.47 10.22 7.41
N GLY A 103 -8.00 9.44 6.43
CA GLY A 103 -8.59 8.16 6.04
C GLY A 103 -8.09 6.96 6.86
N VAL A 104 -7.32 7.18 7.92
CA VAL A 104 -6.92 6.16 8.91
C VAL A 104 -7.43 6.65 10.27
N ALA A 105 -8.47 6.01 10.80
CA ALA A 105 -9.25 6.59 11.88
C ALA A 105 -9.70 5.59 12.95
N ILE A 106 -9.96 6.13 14.14
CA ILE A 106 -10.68 5.48 15.24
C ILE A 106 -12.14 5.88 15.13
N LEU A 107 -13.04 4.91 15.06
CA LEU A 107 -14.46 5.09 14.81
C LEU A 107 -15.28 4.49 15.94
N VAL A 108 -16.39 5.19 16.25
CA VAL A 108 -17.42 4.74 17.17
C VAL A 108 -18.81 4.90 16.54
N LYS A 109 -19.83 4.21 17.05
CA LYS A 109 -21.21 4.37 16.55
C LYS A 109 -21.70 5.80 16.74
N LYS A 110 -22.66 6.23 15.92
CA LYS A 110 -23.26 7.57 15.95
C LYS A 110 -23.76 7.96 17.34
N ASP A 111 -24.47 7.05 17.99
CA ASP A 111 -25.12 7.21 19.29
C ASP A 111 -24.27 6.72 20.47
N SER A 112 -22.98 6.44 20.21
CA SER A 112 -22.05 6.02 21.25
C SER A 112 -21.85 7.11 22.31
N SER A 113 -21.81 6.71 23.57
CA SER A 113 -21.44 7.57 24.70
C SER A 113 -19.94 7.88 24.76
N ILE A 114 -19.13 7.34 23.86
CA ILE A 114 -17.69 7.61 23.74
C ILE A 114 -17.50 8.91 22.96
N HIS A 115 -17.03 9.96 23.62
CA HIS A 115 -16.81 11.29 23.02
C HIS A 115 -15.35 11.69 22.98
N SER A 116 -14.50 11.01 23.74
CA SER A 116 -13.06 11.25 23.81
C SER A 116 -12.28 9.93 23.89
N LEU A 117 -10.98 9.98 23.67
CA LEU A 117 -10.11 8.81 23.82
C LEU A 117 -10.07 8.32 25.28
N ALA A 118 -10.28 9.19 26.26
CA ALA A 118 -10.35 8.81 27.68
C ALA A 118 -11.55 7.89 27.99
N ASP A 119 -12.62 7.97 27.21
CA ASP A 119 -13.82 7.14 27.41
C ASP A 119 -13.63 5.69 26.93
N LEU A 120 -12.46 5.36 26.36
CA LEU A 120 -12.15 4.02 25.83
C LEU A 120 -11.86 2.97 26.92
N ALA A 121 -11.57 3.39 28.16
CA ALA A 121 -11.36 2.45 29.26
C ALA A 121 -12.56 1.50 29.44
N GLY A 122 -12.29 0.18 29.53
CA GLY A 122 -13.30 -0.86 29.67
C GLY A 122 -14.07 -1.22 28.39
N LYS A 123 -13.83 -0.52 27.28
CA LYS A 123 -14.58 -0.75 26.02
C LYS A 123 -14.05 -1.94 25.22
N ARG A 124 -14.93 -2.50 24.39
CA ARG A 124 -14.60 -3.56 23.43
C ARG A 124 -14.01 -2.90 22.17
N ALA A 125 -12.75 -3.20 21.84
CA ALA A 125 -12.04 -2.59 20.73
C ALA A 125 -11.63 -3.63 19.70
N ALA A 126 -11.87 -3.37 18.41
CA ALA A 126 -11.40 -4.22 17.33
C ALA A 126 -10.31 -3.55 16.50
N ILE A 127 -9.25 -4.32 16.23
CA ILE A 127 -8.09 -3.93 15.43
C ILE A 127 -7.59 -5.13 14.61
N TRP A 128 -6.86 -4.85 13.53
CA TRP A 128 -6.06 -5.86 12.84
C TRP A 128 -4.64 -5.87 13.40
N LYS A 129 -4.19 -7.02 13.85
CA LYS A 129 -2.86 -7.19 14.44
C LYS A 129 -1.75 -6.91 13.41
N GLY A 130 -0.71 -6.18 13.83
CA GLY A 130 0.43 -5.84 12.95
C GLY A 130 0.08 -4.85 11.84
N SER A 131 -0.87 -3.95 12.07
CA SER A 131 -1.33 -2.96 11.09
C SER A 131 -1.39 -1.55 11.67
N TRP A 132 -1.71 -0.57 10.81
CA TRP A 132 -1.98 0.80 11.23
C TRP A 132 -3.09 0.90 12.29
N SER A 133 -4.12 0.05 12.20
CA SER A 133 -5.20 0.09 13.19
C SER A 133 -4.71 -0.24 14.60
N GLN A 134 -3.80 -1.20 14.73
CA GLN A 134 -3.18 -1.50 16.01
C GLN A 134 -2.29 -0.35 16.49
N GLN A 135 -1.43 0.15 15.62
CA GLN A 135 -0.52 1.25 15.97
C GLN A 135 -1.30 2.49 16.37
N LEU A 136 -2.29 2.89 15.56
CA LEU A 136 -3.11 4.07 15.81
C LEU A 136 -3.83 4.00 17.16
N LEU A 137 -4.54 2.90 17.41
CA LEU A 137 -5.32 2.80 18.65
C LEU A 137 -4.43 2.75 19.88
N LEU A 138 -3.33 1.99 19.84
CA LEU A 138 -2.38 1.92 20.96
C LEU A 138 -1.70 3.27 21.21
N THR A 139 -1.29 3.99 20.17
CA THR A 139 -0.72 5.34 20.30
C THR A 139 -1.73 6.34 20.87
N ALA A 140 -2.99 6.25 20.40
CA ALA A 140 -4.06 7.10 20.89
C ALA A 140 -4.35 6.87 22.38
N LEU A 141 -4.36 5.62 22.84
CA LEU A 141 -4.52 5.27 24.26
C LEU A 141 -3.37 5.82 25.11
N ASP A 142 -2.13 5.67 24.65
CA ASP A 142 -0.97 6.21 25.37
C ASP A 142 -1.04 7.73 25.50
N LYS A 143 -1.40 8.43 24.40
CA LYS A 143 -1.59 9.89 24.40
C LYS A 143 -2.68 10.34 25.36
N ALA A 144 -3.73 9.52 25.51
CA ALA A 144 -4.86 9.81 26.41
C ALA A 144 -4.63 9.33 27.86
N GLY A 145 -3.51 8.68 28.17
CA GLY A 145 -3.25 8.09 29.48
C GLY A 145 -4.17 6.91 29.83
N VAL A 146 -4.71 6.24 28.84
CA VAL A 146 -5.61 5.08 29.03
C VAL A 146 -4.78 3.80 29.00
N ALA A 147 -4.86 3.00 30.05
CA ALA A 147 -4.15 1.73 30.15
C ALA A 147 -4.63 0.76 29.06
N ARG A 148 -3.69 0.18 28.31
CA ARG A 148 -3.99 -0.72 27.17
C ARG A 148 -4.72 -1.99 27.60
N ASP A 149 -4.44 -2.50 28.79
CA ASP A 149 -5.09 -3.67 29.39
C ASP A 149 -6.49 -3.39 29.95
N SER A 150 -6.90 -2.12 30.01
CA SER A 150 -8.27 -1.76 30.35
C SER A 150 -9.28 -2.06 29.25
N LEU A 151 -8.83 -2.28 27.97
CA LEU A 151 -9.71 -2.56 26.86
C LEU A 151 -9.92 -4.08 26.66
N GLN A 152 -11.10 -4.43 26.14
CA GLN A 152 -11.41 -5.79 25.71
C GLN A 152 -11.10 -5.94 24.22
N TRP A 153 -9.91 -6.47 23.91
CA TRP A 153 -9.42 -6.57 22.54
C TRP A 153 -10.11 -7.65 21.72
N ARG A 154 -10.41 -7.33 20.45
CA ARG A 154 -10.82 -8.24 19.40
C ARG A 154 -9.90 -8.06 18.21
N TYR A 155 -9.31 -9.14 17.74
CA TYR A 155 -8.43 -9.13 16.57
C TYR A 155 -9.21 -9.61 15.36
N LEU A 156 -9.68 -8.66 14.56
CA LEU A 156 -10.59 -8.89 13.44
C LEU A 156 -10.01 -8.31 12.14
N SER A 157 -10.45 -8.84 10.99
CA SER A 157 -10.21 -8.17 9.72
C SER A 157 -10.89 -6.79 9.70
N ALA A 158 -10.48 -5.88 8.81
CA ALA A 158 -11.10 -4.56 8.72
C ALA A 158 -12.60 -4.65 8.38
N LEU A 159 -12.98 -5.61 7.54
CA LEU A 159 -14.39 -5.88 7.20
C LEU A 159 -15.16 -6.43 8.39
N ASP A 160 -14.62 -7.44 9.08
CA ASP A 160 -15.27 -8.03 10.24
C ASP A 160 -15.38 -7.03 11.41
N ALA A 161 -14.36 -6.18 11.60
CA ALA A 161 -14.38 -5.10 12.58
C ALA A 161 -15.49 -4.09 12.28
N SER A 162 -15.68 -3.73 11.00
CA SER A 162 -16.77 -2.88 10.55
C SER A 162 -18.13 -3.46 10.89
N HIS A 163 -18.38 -4.73 10.54
CA HIS A 163 -19.63 -5.43 10.87
C HIS A 163 -19.81 -5.57 12.40
N ALA A 164 -18.73 -5.81 13.15
CA ALA A 164 -18.80 -5.90 14.61
C ALA A 164 -19.18 -4.56 15.25
N LEU A 165 -18.72 -3.43 14.69
CA LEU A 165 -19.14 -2.09 15.14
C LEU A 165 -20.62 -1.86 14.83
N GLU A 166 -21.06 -2.12 13.60
CA GLU A 166 -22.45 -1.98 13.15
C GLU A 166 -23.42 -2.80 14.04
N GLY A 167 -23.07 -4.07 14.26
CA GLY A 167 -23.84 -4.98 15.09
C GLY A 167 -23.75 -4.74 16.60
N GLY A 168 -22.87 -3.82 17.05
CA GLY A 168 -22.65 -3.53 18.47
C GLY A 168 -21.89 -4.63 19.23
N ALA A 169 -21.20 -5.53 18.53
CA ALA A 169 -20.31 -6.53 19.13
C ALA A 169 -19.01 -5.89 19.69
N VAL A 170 -18.62 -4.75 19.13
CA VAL A 170 -17.54 -3.89 19.64
C VAL A 170 -18.03 -2.44 19.76
N ASP A 171 -17.34 -1.65 20.59
CA ASP A 171 -17.71 -0.27 20.88
C ASP A 171 -16.86 0.72 20.06
N VAL A 172 -15.68 0.31 19.66
CA VAL A 172 -14.70 1.11 18.91
C VAL A 172 -13.90 0.23 17.96
N ILE A 173 -13.59 0.78 16.79
CA ILE A 173 -12.66 0.18 15.83
C ILE A 173 -11.59 1.20 15.42
N ALA A 174 -10.42 0.73 15.06
CA ALA A 174 -9.46 1.51 14.29
C ALA A 174 -9.29 0.84 12.92
N THR A 175 -9.37 1.62 11.84
CA THR A 175 -9.38 1.10 10.48
C THR A 175 -8.86 2.15 9.49
N TRP A 176 -8.92 1.83 8.19
CA TRP A 176 -8.48 2.68 7.09
C TRP A 176 -9.47 2.64 5.93
N GLU A 177 -9.23 3.45 4.90
CA GLU A 177 -10.08 3.48 3.71
C GLU A 177 -10.06 2.14 2.92
N PRO A 178 -11.16 1.72 2.31
CA PRO A 178 -12.46 2.41 2.19
C PRO A 178 -13.39 2.27 3.41
N TYR A 179 -12.99 1.53 4.44
CA TYR A 179 -13.83 1.21 5.59
C TYR A 179 -14.21 2.44 6.42
N VAL A 180 -13.32 3.45 6.53
CA VAL A 180 -13.65 4.72 7.21
C VAL A 180 -14.82 5.38 6.53
N THR A 181 -14.74 5.62 5.22
CA THR A 181 -15.85 6.24 4.44
C THR A 181 -17.12 5.39 4.51
N GLN A 182 -17.04 4.06 4.43
CA GLN A 182 -18.21 3.19 4.55
C GLN A 182 -18.91 3.35 5.90
N GLN A 183 -18.14 3.35 6.99
CA GLN A 183 -18.69 3.48 8.34
C GLN A 183 -19.26 4.87 8.60
N GLU A 184 -18.64 5.95 8.11
CA GLU A 184 -19.18 7.32 8.20
C GLU A 184 -20.52 7.42 7.47
N ARG A 185 -20.66 6.82 6.28
CA ARG A 185 -21.95 6.77 5.55
C ARG A 185 -23.06 6.02 6.29
N GLN A 186 -22.69 5.08 7.14
CA GLN A 186 -23.62 4.37 8.04
C GLN A 186 -23.85 5.12 9.36
N GLY A 187 -23.26 6.31 9.50
CA GLY A 187 -23.44 7.20 10.63
C GLY A 187 -22.42 7.03 11.74
N ALA A 188 -21.36 6.23 11.58
CA ALA A 188 -20.28 6.19 12.55
C ALA A 188 -19.60 7.56 12.66
N ARG A 189 -19.03 7.84 13.85
CA ARG A 189 -18.29 9.08 14.11
C ARG A 189 -16.80 8.78 14.20
N VAL A 190 -15.99 9.65 13.59
CA VAL A 190 -14.54 9.68 13.79
C VAL A 190 -14.27 10.24 15.19
N LEU A 191 -13.55 9.48 16.01
CA LEU A 191 -13.09 9.89 17.33
C LEU A 191 -11.69 10.54 17.26
N ALA A 192 -10.83 9.99 16.43
CA ALA A 192 -9.49 10.53 16.10
C ALA A 192 -9.02 9.96 14.76
N THR A 193 -8.11 10.68 14.09
CA THR A 193 -7.42 10.22 12.90
C THR A 193 -5.96 9.88 13.20
N ALA A 194 -5.26 9.33 12.23
CA ALA A 194 -3.83 9.04 12.34
C ALA A 194 -2.95 10.30 12.28
N GLU A 195 -3.50 11.44 11.90
CA GLU A 195 -2.79 12.70 11.87
C GLU A 195 -2.18 13.01 13.24
N ASP A 196 -0.90 13.37 13.27
CA ASP A 196 -0.13 13.62 14.49
C ASP A 196 -0.01 12.45 15.50
N LEU A 197 -0.50 11.26 15.15
CA LEU A 197 -0.43 10.08 16.01
C LEU A 197 0.57 9.04 15.51
N ILE A 198 0.51 8.71 14.23
CA ILE A 198 1.39 7.69 13.63
C ILE A 198 1.90 8.14 12.26
N PRO A 199 3.09 7.71 11.83
CA PRO A 199 3.60 8.08 10.50
C PRO A 199 2.75 7.50 9.35
N ALA A 200 2.13 6.33 9.54
CA ALA A 200 1.25 5.63 8.59
C ALA A 200 1.72 5.75 7.13
N GLN A 201 3.00 5.44 6.88
CA GLN A 201 3.55 5.43 5.53
C GLN A 201 3.01 4.24 4.74
N SER A 202 2.85 4.42 3.44
CA SER A 202 2.68 3.30 2.51
C SER A 202 3.96 3.11 1.71
N PHE A 203 4.30 1.85 1.46
CA PHE A 203 5.48 1.48 0.69
C PHE A 203 5.10 0.78 -0.61
N ILE A 204 5.95 0.99 -1.61
CA ILE A 204 6.07 0.07 -2.72
C ILE A 204 7.30 -0.77 -2.39
N ALA A 205 7.04 -2.04 -2.07
CA ALA A 205 8.07 -2.99 -1.71
C ALA A 205 8.24 -4.04 -2.80
N ALA A 206 9.44 -4.54 -2.96
CA ALA A 206 9.79 -5.57 -3.92
C ALA A 206 10.43 -6.77 -3.23
N ASN A 207 10.23 -7.96 -3.78
CA ASN A 207 11.07 -9.11 -3.45
C ASN A 207 12.51 -8.85 -3.93
N ALA A 208 13.51 -9.17 -3.12
CA ALA A 208 14.92 -8.85 -3.43
C ALA A 208 15.41 -9.48 -4.75
N SER A 209 14.95 -10.70 -5.08
CA SER A 209 15.30 -11.33 -6.36
C SER A 209 14.65 -10.64 -7.56
N ALA A 210 13.46 -10.07 -7.40
CA ALA A 210 12.80 -9.30 -8.45
C ALA A 210 13.51 -7.97 -8.70
N VAL A 211 14.05 -7.32 -7.66
CA VAL A 211 14.87 -6.10 -7.79
C VAL A 211 16.04 -6.30 -8.74
N GLU A 212 16.70 -7.46 -8.68
CA GLU A 212 17.82 -7.80 -9.54
C GLU A 212 17.36 -8.25 -10.94
N ALA A 213 16.39 -9.16 -11.02
CA ALA A 213 15.99 -9.82 -12.24
C ALA A 213 15.06 -8.99 -13.14
N LYS A 214 14.28 -8.05 -12.55
CA LYS A 214 13.19 -7.33 -13.23
C LYS A 214 13.29 -5.80 -13.05
N ARG A 215 14.50 -5.28 -12.99
CA ARG A 215 14.76 -3.85 -12.73
C ARG A 215 14.05 -2.93 -13.73
N GLU A 216 14.10 -3.21 -15.02
CA GLU A 216 13.47 -2.39 -16.05
C GLU A 216 11.93 -2.41 -15.95
N PRO A 217 11.24 -3.57 -15.90
CA PRO A 217 9.82 -3.63 -15.64
C PRO A 217 9.38 -2.92 -14.36
N ILE A 218 10.14 -3.05 -13.28
CA ILE A 218 9.85 -2.36 -12.01
C ILE A 218 9.97 -0.85 -12.18
N SER A 219 11.02 -0.36 -12.84
CA SER A 219 11.23 1.08 -13.08
C SER A 219 10.11 1.67 -13.91
N ASP A 220 9.70 1.00 -15.01
CA ASP A 220 8.59 1.42 -15.86
C ASP A 220 7.26 1.42 -15.10
N PHE A 221 7.00 0.37 -14.32
CA PHE A 221 5.80 0.31 -13.46
C PHE A 221 5.72 1.49 -12.49
N LEU A 222 6.81 1.83 -11.82
CA LEU A 222 6.88 2.96 -10.89
C LEU A 222 6.59 4.29 -11.59
N GLN A 223 7.14 4.52 -12.78
CA GLN A 223 6.89 5.72 -13.58
C GLN A 223 5.41 5.82 -13.98
N ARG A 224 4.83 4.74 -14.47
CA ARG A 224 3.41 4.67 -14.87
C ARG A 224 2.48 4.87 -13.66
N LEU A 225 2.76 4.25 -12.55
CA LEU A 225 1.98 4.42 -11.33
C LEU A 225 2.04 5.87 -10.84
N LYS A 226 3.24 6.48 -10.83
CA LYS A 226 3.38 7.90 -10.50
C LYS A 226 2.56 8.77 -11.44
N LYS A 227 2.68 8.57 -12.76
CA LYS A 227 1.92 9.30 -13.78
C LYS A 227 0.41 9.18 -13.55
N ALA A 228 -0.09 7.98 -13.23
CA ALA A 228 -1.50 7.74 -12.95
C ALA A 228 -1.97 8.48 -11.68
N ARG A 229 -1.17 8.44 -10.59
CA ARG A 229 -1.49 9.19 -9.37
C ARG A 229 -1.50 10.69 -9.59
N ASP A 230 -0.52 11.21 -10.31
CA ASP A 230 -0.46 12.64 -10.65
C ASP A 230 -1.66 13.04 -11.52
N TRP A 231 -2.01 12.23 -12.54
CA TRP A 231 -3.20 12.43 -13.38
C TRP A 231 -4.49 12.49 -12.56
N ALA A 232 -4.70 11.55 -11.63
CA ALA A 232 -5.91 11.52 -10.80
C ALA A 232 -6.10 12.79 -9.96
N ARG A 233 -5.02 13.49 -9.61
CA ARG A 233 -5.04 14.71 -8.81
C ARG A 233 -5.18 16.01 -9.62
N GLN A 234 -5.06 15.95 -10.95
CA GLN A 234 -5.09 17.13 -11.82
C GLN A 234 -6.47 17.76 -11.94
N SER A 235 -7.53 16.95 -11.87
CA SER A 235 -8.89 17.47 -12.01
C SER A 235 -9.94 16.62 -11.29
N PRO A 236 -11.09 17.19 -10.91
CA PRO A 236 -12.22 16.40 -10.41
C PRO A 236 -12.72 15.35 -11.40
N ALA A 237 -12.64 15.61 -12.71
CA ALA A 237 -13.04 14.66 -13.74
C ALA A 237 -12.16 13.39 -13.71
N ASN A 238 -10.84 13.56 -13.57
CA ASN A 238 -9.91 12.45 -13.47
C ASN A 238 -10.11 11.66 -12.16
N ALA A 239 -10.35 12.35 -11.05
CA ALA A 239 -10.67 11.69 -9.78
C ALA A 239 -11.97 10.87 -9.87
N ASN A 240 -12.99 11.38 -10.56
CA ASN A 240 -14.24 10.65 -10.81
C ASN A 240 -14.01 9.44 -11.70
N ALA A 241 -13.25 9.57 -12.80
CA ALA A 241 -12.93 8.44 -13.67
C ALA A 241 -12.17 7.32 -12.91
N TYR A 242 -11.28 7.70 -12.01
CA TYR A 242 -10.62 6.75 -11.10
C TYR A 242 -11.64 6.06 -10.18
N ALA A 243 -12.56 6.82 -9.56
CA ALA A 243 -13.59 6.25 -8.69
C ALA A 243 -14.52 5.28 -9.44
N ASP A 244 -14.91 5.63 -10.68
CA ASP A 244 -15.74 4.78 -11.51
C ASP A 244 -15.01 3.49 -11.93
N ALA A 245 -13.72 3.56 -12.26
CA ALA A 245 -12.89 2.39 -12.56
C ALA A 245 -12.78 1.46 -11.34
N TRP A 246 -12.59 2.04 -10.15
CA TRP A 246 -12.55 1.28 -8.90
C TRP A 246 -13.90 0.60 -8.60
N ALA A 247 -15.00 1.34 -8.71
CA ALA A 247 -16.35 0.81 -8.50
C ALA A 247 -16.68 -0.34 -9.45
N LYS A 248 -16.27 -0.24 -10.72
CA LYS A 248 -16.40 -1.31 -11.72
C LYS A 248 -15.67 -2.59 -11.30
N ARG A 249 -14.48 -2.47 -10.69
CA ARG A 249 -13.66 -3.60 -10.24
C ARG A 249 -14.21 -4.25 -8.97
N THR A 250 -14.61 -3.43 -8.03
CA THR A 250 -15.04 -3.90 -6.69
C THR A 250 -16.53 -4.19 -6.60
N ARG A 251 -17.33 -3.69 -7.55
CA ARG A 251 -18.81 -3.67 -7.51
C ARG A 251 -19.36 -2.88 -6.31
N ALA A 252 -18.55 -1.99 -5.74
CA ALA A 252 -18.94 -1.09 -4.66
C ALA A 252 -19.47 0.23 -5.22
N ASP A 253 -20.08 1.04 -4.35
CA ASP A 253 -20.57 2.37 -4.69
C ASP A 253 -19.39 3.31 -5.01
N ALA A 254 -19.40 3.93 -6.19
CA ALA A 254 -18.39 4.87 -6.64
C ALA A 254 -18.25 6.10 -5.72
N ASP A 255 -19.30 6.49 -5.01
CA ASP A 255 -19.25 7.62 -4.08
C ASP A 255 -18.33 7.36 -2.89
N ILE A 256 -18.17 6.08 -2.49
CA ILE A 256 -17.18 5.71 -1.47
C ILE A 256 -15.77 6.05 -1.98
N ALA A 257 -15.47 5.66 -3.20
CA ALA A 257 -14.16 5.94 -3.81
C ALA A 257 -13.95 7.44 -4.04
N ARG A 258 -14.99 8.21 -4.43
CA ARG A 258 -14.90 9.67 -4.59
C ARG A 258 -14.50 10.35 -3.29
N VAL A 259 -15.13 9.99 -2.17
CA VAL A 259 -14.79 10.53 -0.85
C VAL A 259 -13.38 10.09 -0.43
N TRP A 260 -13.09 8.80 -0.53
CA TRP A 260 -11.78 8.25 -0.20
C TRP A 260 -10.64 8.92 -1.00
N PHE A 261 -10.74 8.95 -2.33
CA PHE A 261 -9.65 9.48 -3.16
C PHE A 261 -9.46 10.98 -3.01
N ALA A 262 -10.57 11.74 -2.82
CA ALA A 262 -10.50 13.16 -2.50
C ALA A 262 -9.81 13.41 -1.14
N ARG A 263 -10.05 12.56 -0.16
CA ARG A 263 -9.41 12.60 1.18
C ARG A 263 -7.94 12.19 1.11
N ALA A 264 -7.64 11.03 0.54
CA ALA A 264 -6.31 10.44 0.57
C ALA A 264 -5.27 11.22 -0.26
N ARG A 265 -5.63 11.73 -1.44
CA ARG A 265 -4.75 12.46 -2.36
C ARG A 265 -3.40 11.77 -2.59
N THR A 266 -3.42 10.48 -2.78
CA THR A 266 -2.24 9.60 -2.81
C THR A 266 -1.22 10.04 -3.87
N THR A 267 0.05 10.07 -3.50
CA THR A 267 1.21 10.30 -4.38
C THR A 267 2.11 9.07 -4.44
N VAL A 268 3.05 9.07 -5.38
CA VAL A 268 4.19 8.14 -5.41
C VAL A 268 5.46 8.96 -5.51
N GLU A 269 6.38 8.71 -4.58
CA GLU A 269 7.56 9.52 -4.39
C GLU A 269 8.83 8.65 -4.31
N PRO A 270 9.98 9.19 -4.75
CA PRO A 270 11.26 8.51 -4.53
C PRO A 270 11.57 8.43 -3.03
N LEU A 271 12.40 7.47 -2.68
CA LEU A 271 12.94 7.39 -1.33
C LEU A 271 13.79 8.62 -1.02
N THR A 272 13.47 9.28 0.11
CA THR A 272 14.28 10.35 0.69
C THR A 272 15.00 9.83 1.93
N PRO A 273 16.06 10.49 2.42
CA PRO A 273 16.71 10.13 3.69
C PRO A 273 15.76 10.11 4.89
N GLN A 274 14.63 10.83 4.80
CA GLN A 274 13.64 10.90 5.87
C GLN A 274 12.80 9.61 5.98
N ALA A 275 12.54 8.90 4.87
CA ALA A 275 11.66 7.73 4.86
C ALA A 275 12.10 6.61 5.84
N PRO A 276 13.37 6.16 5.88
CA PRO A 276 13.83 5.18 6.86
C PRO A 276 13.79 5.71 8.30
N ILE A 277 13.98 7.02 8.53
CA ILE A 277 13.90 7.63 9.87
C ILE A 277 12.46 7.57 10.41
N GLU A 278 11.48 7.85 9.55
CA GLU A 278 10.06 7.72 9.91
C GLU A 278 9.67 6.26 10.12
N ALA A 279 10.14 5.35 9.26
CA ALA A 279 9.91 3.92 9.41
C ALA A 279 10.51 3.36 10.72
N GLN A 280 11.66 3.90 11.15
CA GLN A 280 12.28 3.50 12.42
C GLN A 280 11.35 3.76 13.62
N LYS A 281 10.56 4.85 13.60
CA LYS A 281 9.59 5.13 14.67
C LYS A 281 8.54 4.01 14.79
N THR A 282 8.08 3.46 13.67
CA THR A 282 7.16 2.32 13.66
C THR A 282 7.84 1.04 14.18
N VAL A 283 9.09 0.77 13.79
CA VAL A 283 9.87 -0.37 14.34
C VAL A 283 10.04 -0.22 15.86
N ASP A 284 10.48 0.95 16.32
CA ASP A 284 10.72 1.21 17.74
C ASP A 284 9.44 1.08 18.56
N PHE A 285 8.31 1.56 18.02
CA PHE A 285 7.00 1.42 18.64
C PHE A 285 6.64 -0.06 18.87
N PHE A 286 6.70 -0.89 17.83
CA PHE A 286 6.35 -2.31 17.94
C PHE A 286 7.40 -3.12 18.70
N ALA A 287 8.67 -2.75 18.64
CA ALA A 287 9.72 -3.34 19.45
C ALA A 287 9.53 -3.03 20.95
N GLY A 288 9.17 -1.79 21.28
CA GLY A 288 8.81 -1.39 22.66
C GLY A 288 7.62 -2.18 23.23
N LEU A 289 6.75 -2.70 22.36
CA LEU A 289 5.64 -3.60 22.74
C LEU A 289 6.07 -5.09 22.82
N GLY A 290 7.30 -5.42 22.48
CA GLY A 290 7.77 -6.80 22.38
C GLY A 290 7.16 -7.59 21.21
N LEU A 291 6.58 -6.91 20.22
CA LEU A 291 5.92 -7.55 19.07
C LEU A 291 6.88 -7.86 17.92
N VAL A 292 7.98 -7.12 17.84
CA VAL A 292 9.09 -7.37 16.90
C VAL A 292 10.42 -7.22 17.62
N LYS A 293 11.50 -7.78 17.05
CA LYS A 293 12.87 -7.47 17.48
C LYS A 293 13.26 -6.10 16.94
N SER A 294 13.99 -5.31 17.72
CA SER A 294 14.58 -4.06 17.26
C SER A 294 15.62 -4.32 16.18
N TYR A 295 15.57 -3.51 15.11
CA TYR A 295 16.55 -3.54 14.02
C TYR A 295 16.56 -2.18 13.31
N SER A 296 17.56 -1.92 12.47
CA SER A 296 17.62 -0.70 11.67
C SER A 296 16.69 -0.80 10.47
N ALA A 297 15.62 -0.02 10.44
CA ALA A 297 14.69 0.03 9.31
C ALA A 297 15.41 0.37 7.99
N ALA A 298 16.50 1.14 8.05
CA ALA A 298 17.27 1.56 6.86
C ALA A 298 17.78 0.38 6.03
N THR A 299 17.96 -0.81 6.60
CA THR A 299 18.41 -2.01 5.89
C THR A 299 17.42 -2.51 4.82
N LEU A 300 16.15 -2.11 4.93
CA LEU A 300 15.11 -2.48 3.98
C LEU A 300 15.06 -1.55 2.76
N PHE A 301 15.62 -0.33 2.85
CA PHE A 301 15.43 0.70 1.83
C PHE A 301 16.47 0.60 0.72
N ASP A 302 15.99 0.57 -0.53
CA ASP A 302 16.81 0.57 -1.75
C ASP A 302 16.45 1.77 -2.62
N SER A 303 17.28 2.81 -2.56
CA SER A 303 17.08 4.06 -3.31
C SER A 303 17.48 3.98 -4.80
N SER A 304 17.92 2.83 -5.28
CA SER A 304 18.40 2.67 -6.66
C SER A 304 17.31 2.91 -7.74
N PHE A 305 16.04 2.93 -7.35
CA PHE A 305 14.90 3.27 -8.21
C PHE A 305 14.49 4.74 -8.16
N ALA A 306 15.17 5.58 -7.38
CA ALA A 306 14.79 6.98 -7.22
C ALA A 306 14.78 7.75 -8.56
N ALA A 307 15.69 7.43 -9.48
CA ALA A 307 15.74 8.04 -10.81
C ALA A 307 14.46 7.80 -11.63
N ALA A 308 13.81 6.65 -11.48
CA ALA A 308 12.56 6.32 -12.17
C ALA A 308 11.38 7.24 -11.75
N LEU A 309 11.46 7.87 -10.60
CA LEU A 309 10.42 8.72 -10.03
C LEU A 309 10.75 10.23 -10.11
N GLN A 310 11.91 10.60 -10.68
CA GLN A 310 12.25 12.00 -10.93
C GLN A 310 11.38 12.56 -12.08
N PRO A 311 11.05 13.86 -12.07
CA PRO A 311 10.45 14.50 -13.23
C PRO A 311 11.37 14.30 -14.45
N THR A 312 10.80 13.88 -15.56
CA THR A 312 11.56 13.84 -16.83
C THR A 312 11.93 15.27 -17.17
N VAL A 313 13.21 15.64 -17.00
CA VAL A 313 13.71 16.92 -17.49
C VAL A 313 13.63 16.85 -19.01
N ALA A 314 12.68 17.59 -19.59
CA ALA A 314 12.68 17.79 -21.04
C ALA A 314 14.02 18.41 -21.42
N ILE A 315 14.87 17.64 -22.09
CA ILE A 315 16.10 18.19 -22.68
C ILE A 315 15.60 19.09 -23.82
N THR A 316 15.46 20.39 -23.52
CA THR A 316 15.34 21.39 -24.58
C THR A 316 16.69 21.43 -25.28
N HIS A 317 16.77 20.77 -26.43
CA HIS A 317 17.89 20.98 -27.33
C HIS A 317 17.88 22.43 -27.77
N PRO A 318 19.03 23.12 -27.71
CA PRO A 318 19.18 24.52 -28.15
C PRO A 318 18.96 24.69 -29.65
#